data_4ce21c00022b90eff2a34a0aa9c443b5
#
_entry.id   4ce21c00022b90eff2a34a0aa9c443b5
#
_cell.length_a   1.000
_cell.length_b   1.000
_cell.length_c   1.000
_cell.angle_alpha   90.00
_cell.angle_beta   90.00
_cell.angle_gamma   90.00
#
_symmetry.space_group_name_H-M   'P 1'
#
loop_
_entity.id
_entity.type
_entity.pdbx_description
1 polymer ?
#
loop_
_entity_poly.entity_id
_entity_poly.type
_entity_poly.pdbx_seq_one_letter_code
_entity_poly.pdbx_strand_id
1 'polypeptide(L)'
;MDQYSVKSNSYDSTFPDPFASHDVKVGKRYGLQYAKAIYGQWGSAQYEGSLYSKRFREFEVSRDYANGTQDTSIYKQILTSLDPNNGDGSLVNLDWTPVPIVPKFVKIVVNKILSSKFYPNIEAVDPLSRSEKDYEKNKMKIFIENKDILKEAKDSGLRTEVDPDSLPDTAEETEIFLETNIKTAAEIAAQIGINLTLSWNDFDERIFRRNVEDLVTCGIAVTKRSNDPNYGIVEDYVDPAFFIHSFTSDPNFTDITYAGHVKRMSISELKRTAGNQFTEDEYEKMARTVMNRFGNDSSRLMGSGYDPGMERYYYGYDEYTIEVLDFEFVSVDNIIFEKKESRFGNIGFYYKGHKYNAPQQSVYDREAVYMQNQTLYGGNYILGTDYIYDYGLKKNIPKNVHDLTRTRMSYSIVATNIRKSIPKSMVSGIIGFADQLQITHLKLQQSIAKAKPDGLIIDIEGLENVQLGRGGELQPLDLQDIYEQTGIFYYRSKNPDGSFQNPPIRPLENGIRNINELITIYNHALRMIRDATGINEVMDGTSPKGDQLVGVRQQQLAAGNNALGDISNAAIVLYRRICEDVVKCLQILPPKSILYKAYETAIGRENMAVL
;
A
#
# COMPACT_ATOMS: atom_id res chain seq x y z
N MET A 1 32.28 -6.24 -35.55
CA MET A 1 32.23 -4.77 -35.49
C MET A 1 31.78 -4.36 -34.10
N ASP A 2 32.77 -4.14 -33.26
CA ASP A 2 32.57 -3.78 -31.85
C ASP A 2 32.63 -2.27 -31.72
N GLN A 3 31.49 -1.59 -31.65
CA GLN A 3 31.44 -0.18 -31.32
C GLN A 3 30.34 0.09 -30.28
N TYR A 4 30.51 -0.42 -29.08
CA TYR A 4 29.87 0.13 -27.91
C TYR A 4 30.88 0.15 -26.76
N SER A 5 31.80 1.11 -26.82
CA SER A 5 32.62 1.44 -25.66
C SER A 5 31.78 2.25 -24.68
N VAL A 6 31.34 1.62 -23.63
CA VAL A 6 30.70 2.30 -22.51
C VAL A 6 31.80 3.05 -21.74
N LYS A 7 31.85 4.37 -21.86
CA LYS A 7 32.60 5.24 -20.96
C LYS A 7 31.92 5.20 -19.59
N SER A 8 32.61 4.68 -18.59
CA SER A 8 32.25 4.75 -17.18
C SER A 8 32.38 6.21 -16.73
N ASN A 9 31.29 6.85 -16.37
CA ASN A 9 31.17 7.99 -15.45
C ASN A 9 30.02 8.96 -15.81
N SER A 10 28.87 8.44 -16.19
CA SER A 10 27.61 9.19 -16.05
C SER A 10 26.53 8.14 -15.80
N TYR A 11 25.59 8.42 -14.92
CA TYR A 11 24.38 7.65 -14.78
C TYR A 11 23.67 7.65 -16.14
N ASP A 12 23.97 6.64 -16.96
CA ASP A 12 23.37 6.49 -18.27
C ASP A 12 21.92 6.07 -18.06
N SER A 13 21.04 7.05 -17.93
CA SER A 13 19.60 6.88 -17.73
C SER A 13 18.86 6.50 -19.02
N THR A 14 19.61 6.19 -20.08
CA THR A 14 19.05 5.79 -21.37
C THR A 14 18.71 4.31 -21.38
N PHE A 15 17.45 4.01 -21.65
CA PHE A 15 17.02 2.63 -21.86
C PHE A 15 17.70 2.05 -23.10
N PRO A 16 18.09 0.75 -23.06
CA PRO A 16 18.66 0.09 -24.23
C PRO A 16 17.63 -0.06 -25.36
N ASP A 17 18.10 -0.32 -26.59
CA ASP A 17 17.26 -0.45 -27.77
C ASP A 17 16.18 -1.54 -27.60
N PRO A 18 14.88 -1.18 -27.64
CA PRO A 18 13.78 -2.14 -27.49
C PRO A 18 13.66 -3.12 -28.67
N PHE A 19 14.23 -2.79 -29.83
CA PHE A 19 14.21 -3.61 -31.05
C PHE A 19 15.41 -4.55 -31.16
N ALA A 20 16.29 -4.59 -30.15
CA ALA A 20 17.41 -5.51 -30.13
C ALA A 20 16.93 -6.97 -30.31
N SER A 21 17.78 -7.81 -30.90
CA SER A 21 17.44 -9.22 -31.10
C SER A 21 17.31 -9.97 -29.76
N HIS A 22 16.55 -11.06 -29.77
CA HIS A 22 16.35 -11.91 -28.58
C HIS A 22 17.68 -12.32 -27.91
N ASP A 23 18.68 -12.71 -28.70
CA ASP A 23 20.00 -13.10 -28.18
C ASP A 23 20.72 -11.96 -27.43
N VAL A 24 20.55 -10.72 -27.88
CA VAL A 24 21.10 -9.53 -27.21
C VAL A 24 20.33 -9.26 -25.91
N LYS A 25 19.00 -9.35 -25.95
CA LYS A 25 18.14 -9.09 -24.78
C LYS A 25 18.36 -10.08 -23.65
N VAL A 26 18.68 -11.35 -23.94
CA VAL A 26 18.99 -12.37 -22.93
C VAL A 26 20.38 -12.13 -22.29
N GLY A 27 21.24 -11.33 -22.94
CA GLY A 27 22.58 -11.05 -22.43
C GLY A 27 22.60 -10.22 -21.14
N LYS A 28 23.41 -10.61 -20.16
CA LYS A 28 23.56 -9.90 -18.86
C LYS A 28 23.85 -8.40 -19.04
N ARG A 29 24.58 -8.02 -20.10
CA ARG A 29 24.94 -6.63 -20.39
C ARG A 29 23.70 -5.76 -20.69
N TYR A 30 22.75 -6.29 -21.46
CA TYR A 30 21.49 -5.62 -21.76
C TYR A 30 20.65 -5.44 -20.47
N GLY A 31 20.56 -6.49 -19.65
CA GLY A 31 19.87 -6.44 -18.37
C GLY A 31 20.48 -5.43 -17.41
N LEU A 32 21.81 -5.38 -17.33
CA LEU A 32 22.50 -4.40 -16.49
C LEU A 32 22.23 -2.95 -16.94
N GLN A 33 22.24 -2.69 -18.24
CA GLN A 33 21.93 -1.37 -18.79
C GLN A 33 20.46 -0.99 -18.49
N TYR A 34 19.54 -1.93 -18.63
CA TYR A 34 18.13 -1.71 -18.33
C TYR A 34 17.91 -1.45 -16.82
N ALA A 35 18.55 -2.23 -15.95
CA ALA A 35 18.50 -2.03 -14.50
C ALA A 35 19.05 -0.66 -14.07
N LYS A 36 20.17 -0.25 -14.65
CA LYS A 36 20.74 1.08 -14.42
C LYS A 36 19.83 2.20 -14.90
N ALA A 37 19.13 2.02 -16.02
CA ALA A 37 18.16 2.98 -16.53
C ALA A 37 16.96 3.10 -15.58
N ILE A 38 16.36 1.99 -15.12
CA ILE A 38 15.29 1.99 -14.11
C ILE A 38 15.76 2.69 -12.82
N TYR A 39 16.93 2.32 -12.32
CA TYR A 39 17.48 2.92 -11.12
C TYR A 39 17.78 4.41 -11.30
N GLY A 40 18.26 4.83 -12.47
CA GLY A 40 18.46 6.23 -12.81
C GLY A 40 17.18 7.05 -12.78
N GLN A 41 16.05 6.49 -13.23
CA GLN A 41 14.73 7.13 -13.10
C GLN A 41 14.34 7.31 -11.63
N TRP A 42 14.66 6.36 -10.77
CA TRP A 42 14.41 6.46 -9.33
C TRP A 42 15.45 7.33 -8.61
N GLY A 43 16.74 7.21 -8.97
CA GLY A 43 17.82 8.05 -8.45
C GLY A 43 17.68 9.53 -8.85
N SER A 44 17.07 9.83 -10.01
CA SER A 44 16.66 11.20 -10.35
C SER A 44 15.57 11.73 -9.41
N ALA A 45 14.97 10.86 -8.62
CA ALA A 45 14.08 11.21 -7.53
C ALA A 45 14.75 12.05 -6.43
N GLN A 46 16.06 11.99 -6.32
CA GLN A 46 16.82 12.83 -5.37
C GLN A 46 16.89 14.31 -5.77
N TYR A 47 16.61 14.65 -7.03
CA TYR A 47 16.48 16.03 -7.43
C TYR A 47 15.10 16.56 -7.06
N GLU A 48 15.07 17.65 -6.31
CA GLU A 48 13.85 18.36 -5.96
C GLU A 48 13.03 18.64 -7.23
N GLY A 49 11.92 17.97 -7.42
CA GLY A 49 11.02 18.16 -8.55
C GLY A 49 10.71 16.93 -9.39
N SER A 50 11.42 15.81 -9.24
CA SER A 50 11.06 14.56 -9.92
C SER A 50 9.75 13.98 -9.37
N LEU A 51 9.00 13.23 -10.22
CA LEU A 51 7.76 12.57 -9.82
C LEU A 51 7.99 11.59 -8.65
N TYR A 52 9.11 10.87 -8.68
CA TYR A 52 9.45 9.90 -7.66
C TYR A 52 9.80 10.55 -6.31
N SER A 53 10.54 11.67 -6.34
CA SER A 53 10.86 12.43 -5.14
C SER A 53 9.60 12.96 -4.44
N LYS A 54 8.67 13.52 -5.24
CA LYS A 54 7.38 13.99 -4.71
C LYS A 54 6.57 12.86 -4.11
N ARG A 55 6.46 11.73 -4.82
CA ARG A 55 5.73 10.56 -4.35
C ARG A 55 6.32 9.99 -3.07
N PHE A 56 7.64 9.85 -3.01
CA PHE A 56 8.34 9.36 -1.82
C PHE A 56 8.05 10.25 -0.60
N ARG A 57 8.20 11.58 -0.74
CA ARG A 57 7.88 12.53 0.34
C ARG A 57 6.41 12.46 0.76
N GLU A 58 5.49 12.37 -0.19
CA GLU A 58 4.07 12.25 0.10
C GLU A 58 3.75 10.98 0.89
N PHE A 59 4.42 9.87 0.58
CA PHE A 59 4.25 8.62 1.31
C PHE A 59 4.81 8.69 2.72
N GLU A 60 6.03 9.21 2.90
CA GLU A 60 6.64 9.38 4.23
C GLU A 60 5.79 10.31 5.09
N VAL A 61 5.42 11.48 4.59
CA VAL A 61 4.55 12.40 5.31
C VAL A 61 3.22 11.72 5.67
N SER A 62 2.59 11.01 4.74
CA SER A 62 1.31 10.33 5.02
C SER A 62 1.46 9.25 6.08
N ARG A 63 2.57 8.50 6.09
CA ARG A 63 2.89 7.50 7.12
C ARG A 63 3.14 8.13 8.49
N ASP A 64 3.85 9.25 8.52
CA ASP A 64 4.08 9.98 9.78
C ASP A 64 2.77 10.43 10.41
N TYR A 65 1.85 11.00 9.61
CA TYR A 65 0.52 11.36 10.11
C TYR A 65 -0.30 10.14 10.51
N ALA A 66 -0.22 9.05 9.76
CA ALA A 66 -0.93 7.81 10.08
C ALA A 66 -0.44 7.17 11.39
N ASN A 67 0.83 7.35 11.73
CA ASN A 67 1.44 6.86 12.98
C ASN A 67 1.40 7.89 14.13
N GLY A 68 1.12 9.16 13.84
CA GLY A 68 1.16 10.24 14.83
C GLY A 68 2.59 10.67 15.19
N THR A 69 3.52 10.51 14.25
CA THR A 69 4.95 10.87 14.37
C THR A 69 5.34 12.07 13.51
N GLN A 70 4.36 12.84 13.04
CA GLN A 70 4.59 13.99 12.17
C GLN A 70 5.53 15.02 12.82
N ASP A 71 6.30 15.72 11.99
CA ASP A 71 7.23 16.75 12.44
C ASP A 71 6.50 17.93 13.08
N THR A 72 6.85 18.20 14.33
CA THR A 72 6.29 19.31 15.13
C THR A 72 7.04 20.62 14.99
N SER A 73 8.17 20.64 14.28
CA SER A 73 9.01 21.84 14.09
C SER A 73 8.26 22.96 13.37
N ILE A 74 7.38 22.60 12.43
CA ILE A 74 6.52 23.56 11.69
C ILE A 74 5.57 24.30 12.65
N TYR A 75 4.97 23.57 13.59
CA TYR A 75 4.06 24.19 14.58
C TYR A 75 4.81 25.11 15.54
N LYS A 76 6.03 24.73 15.92
CA LYS A 76 6.92 25.59 16.72
C LYS A 76 7.22 26.90 15.98
N GLN A 77 7.60 26.83 14.72
CA GLN A 77 7.85 28.01 13.89
C GLN A 77 6.62 28.91 13.77
N ILE A 78 5.43 28.35 13.54
CA ILE A 78 4.18 29.13 13.41
C ILE A 78 3.85 29.83 14.73
N LEU A 79 4.01 29.17 15.86
CA LEU A 79 3.66 29.73 17.17
C LEU A 79 4.72 30.74 17.66
N THR A 80 6.01 30.55 17.36
CA THR A 80 7.07 31.46 17.72
C THR A 80 7.20 32.65 16.75
N SER A 81 6.83 32.51 15.48
CA SER A 81 6.84 33.61 14.52
C SER A 81 5.79 34.70 14.84
N LEU A 82 4.79 34.36 15.64
CA LEU A 82 3.78 35.30 16.13
C LEU A 82 4.28 36.17 17.31
N ASP A 83 5.46 35.87 17.84
CA ASP A 83 6.13 36.66 18.90
C ASP A 83 7.54 37.08 18.47
N PRO A 84 7.70 38.19 17.74
CA PRO A 84 8.96 38.60 17.14
C PRO A 84 10.02 39.03 18.16
N ASN A 85 9.67 39.18 19.45
CA ASN A 85 10.59 39.66 20.48
C ASN A 85 11.29 38.53 21.28
N ASN A 86 10.88 37.28 21.14
CA ASN A 86 11.45 36.17 21.89
C ASN A 86 11.86 35.01 20.97
N GLY A 87 13.09 35.07 20.50
CA GLY A 87 13.70 33.97 19.71
C GLY A 87 13.85 32.65 20.46
N ASP A 88 13.45 32.54 21.74
CA ASP A 88 13.63 31.33 22.56
C ASP A 88 12.54 31.12 23.64
N GLY A 89 11.44 31.83 23.60
CA GLY A 89 10.58 31.89 24.74
C GLY A 89 9.10 31.77 24.49
N SER A 90 8.58 30.57 24.26
CA SER A 90 7.27 30.33 24.85
C SER A 90 7.50 30.18 26.36
N LEU A 91 7.16 31.22 27.14
CA LEU A 91 7.12 31.17 28.61
C LEU A 91 6.21 30.08 29.18
N VAL A 92 5.55 29.32 28.31
CA VAL A 92 4.64 28.23 28.63
C VAL A 92 5.20 26.95 28.08
N ASN A 93 5.46 25.99 28.96
CA ASN A 93 5.84 24.63 28.58
C ASN A 93 4.66 23.93 27.94
N LEU A 94 4.62 23.86 26.58
CA LEU A 94 3.58 23.22 25.81
C LEU A 94 3.93 21.76 25.56
N ASP A 95 2.92 20.90 25.57
CA ASP A 95 3.07 19.54 25.09
C ASP A 95 3.00 19.53 23.55
N TRP A 96 4.15 19.30 22.92
CA TRP A 96 4.29 19.27 21.45
C TRP A 96 3.91 17.92 20.84
N THR A 97 3.49 16.96 21.65
CA THR A 97 3.10 15.63 21.16
C THR A 97 1.93 15.76 20.19
N PRO A 98 2.02 15.14 18.99
CA PRO A 98 0.91 15.17 18.04
C PRO A 98 -0.36 14.53 18.60
N VAL A 99 -1.51 15.13 18.33
CA VAL A 99 -2.80 14.57 18.73
C VAL A 99 -3.12 13.37 17.83
N PRO A 100 -3.29 12.13 18.37
CA PRO A 100 -3.39 10.90 17.57
C PRO A 100 -4.78 10.69 16.96
N ILE A 101 -5.30 11.68 16.21
CA ILE A 101 -6.61 11.60 15.56
C ILE A 101 -6.51 10.85 14.24
N VAL A 102 -5.54 11.19 13.38
CA VAL A 102 -5.35 10.50 12.10
C VAL A 102 -5.10 9.00 12.29
N PRO A 103 -4.24 8.56 13.24
CA PRO A 103 -4.07 7.14 13.55
C PRO A 103 -5.37 6.42 13.92
N LYS A 104 -6.27 7.09 14.65
CA LYS A 104 -7.59 6.54 14.99
C LYS A 104 -8.41 6.25 13.73
N PHE A 105 -8.51 7.22 12.81
CA PHE A 105 -9.28 7.09 11.58
C PHE A 105 -8.70 6.01 10.66
N VAL A 106 -7.38 5.96 10.50
CA VAL A 106 -6.70 4.92 9.73
C VAL A 106 -7.02 3.53 10.27
N LYS A 107 -6.89 3.33 11.60
CA LYS A 107 -7.21 2.03 12.24
C LYS A 107 -8.67 1.61 12.05
N ILE A 108 -9.62 2.56 12.09
CA ILE A 108 -11.04 2.25 11.86
C ILE A 108 -11.23 1.71 10.44
N VAL A 109 -10.67 2.36 9.42
CA VAL A 109 -10.82 1.94 8.02
C VAL A 109 -10.13 0.60 7.77
N VAL A 110 -8.89 0.45 8.22
CA VAL A 110 -8.12 -0.79 8.06
C VAL A 110 -8.85 -1.96 8.71
N ASN A 111 -9.25 -1.83 9.98
CA ASN A 111 -9.93 -2.91 10.68
C ASN A 111 -11.30 -3.24 10.07
N LYS A 112 -12.00 -2.25 9.53
CA LYS A 112 -13.26 -2.47 8.82
C LYS A 112 -13.07 -3.32 7.57
N ILE A 113 -12.07 -3.00 6.74
CA ILE A 113 -11.76 -3.78 5.54
C ILE A 113 -11.33 -5.20 5.91
N LEU A 114 -10.46 -5.35 6.92
CA LEU A 114 -9.97 -6.65 7.38
C LEU A 114 -11.06 -7.51 8.04
N SER A 115 -12.08 -6.88 8.65
CA SER A 115 -13.21 -7.62 9.23
C SER A 115 -14.11 -8.26 8.17
N SER A 116 -14.08 -7.75 6.94
CA SER A 116 -14.73 -8.35 5.79
C SER A 116 -13.85 -9.49 5.28
N LYS A 117 -14.16 -10.73 5.70
CA LYS A 117 -13.41 -11.89 5.21
C LYS A 117 -13.67 -12.08 3.71
N PHE A 118 -12.60 -12.09 2.94
CA PHE A 118 -12.68 -12.32 1.50
C PHE A 118 -12.57 -13.83 1.23
N TYR A 119 -13.60 -14.37 0.59
CA TYR A 119 -13.58 -15.75 0.11
C TYR A 119 -13.65 -15.74 -1.41
N PRO A 120 -12.61 -16.23 -2.12
CA PRO A 120 -12.67 -16.27 -3.57
C PRO A 120 -13.73 -17.26 -4.02
N ASN A 121 -14.68 -16.80 -4.83
CA ASN A 121 -15.58 -17.68 -5.55
C ASN A 121 -14.91 -18.08 -6.87
N ILE A 122 -14.72 -19.37 -7.07
CA ILE A 122 -14.02 -19.94 -8.22
C ILE A 122 -15.04 -20.65 -9.08
N GLU A 123 -15.07 -20.33 -10.36
CA GLU A 123 -15.92 -20.94 -11.36
C GLU A 123 -15.09 -21.45 -12.53
N ALA A 124 -15.35 -22.68 -12.94
CA ALA A 124 -14.77 -23.25 -14.14
C ALA A 124 -15.33 -22.56 -15.38
N VAL A 125 -14.45 -22.18 -16.29
CA VAL A 125 -14.82 -21.44 -17.52
C VAL A 125 -14.99 -22.38 -18.71
N ASP A 126 -14.43 -23.58 -18.66
CA ASP A 126 -14.48 -24.56 -19.74
C ASP A 126 -15.88 -25.09 -19.97
N PRO A 127 -16.27 -25.35 -21.23
CA PRO A 127 -17.63 -25.79 -21.56
C PRO A 127 -18.00 -27.14 -20.96
N LEU A 128 -17.04 -28.05 -20.78
CA LEU A 128 -17.28 -29.38 -20.23
C LEU A 128 -17.66 -29.31 -18.75
N SER A 129 -16.84 -28.65 -17.94
CA SER A 129 -17.10 -28.47 -16.50
C SER A 129 -18.40 -27.69 -16.26
N ARG A 130 -18.71 -26.70 -17.10
CA ARG A 130 -20.01 -26.00 -17.03
C ARG A 130 -21.17 -26.92 -17.31
N SER A 131 -21.06 -27.73 -18.35
CA SER A 131 -22.12 -28.71 -18.70
C SER A 131 -22.34 -29.73 -17.58
N GLU A 132 -21.27 -30.23 -16.97
CA GLU A 132 -21.34 -31.13 -15.81
C GLU A 132 -21.99 -30.44 -14.61
N LYS A 133 -21.60 -29.22 -14.32
CA LYS A 133 -22.17 -28.41 -13.23
C LYS A 133 -23.66 -28.14 -13.44
N ASP A 134 -24.06 -27.81 -14.67
CA ASP A 134 -25.48 -27.59 -15.02
C ASP A 134 -26.29 -28.89 -14.92
N TYR A 135 -25.72 -30.01 -15.32
CA TYR A 135 -26.33 -31.30 -15.15
C TYR A 135 -26.56 -31.65 -13.67
N GLU A 136 -25.55 -31.52 -12.83
CA GLU A 136 -25.65 -31.74 -11.38
C GLU A 136 -26.62 -30.76 -10.70
N LYS A 137 -26.63 -29.50 -11.11
CA LYS A 137 -27.59 -28.50 -10.62
C LYS A 137 -29.04 -28.93 -10.99
N ASN A 138 -29.28 -29.38 -12.21
CA ASN A 138 -30.60 -29.82 -12.64
C ASN A 138 -31.03 -31.12 -11.92
N LYS A 139 -30.09 -32.05 -11.73
CA LYS A 139 -30.33 -33.28 -10.94
C LYS A 139 -30.74 -32.94 -9.50
N MET A 140 -30.01 -32.01 -8.85
CA MET A 140 -30.34 -31.57 -7.49
C MET A 140 -31.68 -30.83 -7.41
N LYS A 141 -32.02 -29.99 -8.39
CA LYS A 141 -33.34 -29.36 -8.45
C LYS A 141 -34.47 -30.41 -8.45
N ILE A 142 -34.34 -31.47 -9.23
CA ILE A 142 -35.30 -32.56 -9.26
C ILE A 142 -35.41 -33.24 -7.88
N PHE A 143 -34.30 -33.45 -7.18
CA PHE A 143 -34.33 -34.00 -5.82
C PHE A 143 -35.02 -33.08 -4.83
N ILE A 144 -34.80 -31.77 -4.93
CA ILE A 144 -35.43 -30.76 -4.05
C ILE A 144 -36.95 -30.71 -4.33
N GLU A 145 -37.36 -30.71 -5.60
CA GLU A 145 -38.77 -30.73 -5.99
C GLU A 145 -39.49 -31.99 -5.50
N ASN A 146 -38.79 -33.14 -5.40
CA ASN A 146 -39.34 -34.41 -4.93
C ASN A 146 -38.96 -34.74 -3.49
N LYS A 147 -38.62 -33.73 -2.66
CA LYS A 147 -38.18 -33.91 -1.29
C LYS A 147 -39.15 -34.74 -0.44
N ASP A 148 -40.43 -34.54 -0.58
CA ASP A 148 -41.45 -35.26 0.18
C ASP A 148 -41.47 -36.77 -0.16
N ILE A 149 -41.32 -37.11 -1.42
CA ILE A 149 -41.21 -38.52 -1.88
C ILE A 149 -39.93 -39.18 -1.34
N LEU A 150 -38.85 -38.41 -1.32
CA LEU A 150 -37.57 -38.89 -0.75
C LEU A 150 -37.64 -39.10 0.77
N LYS A 151 -38.41 -38.30 1.51
CA LYS A 151 -38.68 -38.51 2.92
C LYS A 151 -39.49 -39.78 3.17
N GLU A 152 -40.55 -39.99 2.41
CA GLU A 152 -41.35 -41.23 2.50
C GLU A 152 -40.52 -42.48 2.16
N ALA A 153 -39.63 -42.41 1.17
CA ALA A 153 -38.72 -43.49 0.84
C ALA A 153 -37.70 -43.78 1.98
N LYS A 154 -37.17 -42.74 2.60
CA LYS A 154 -36.28 -42.88 3.76
C LYS A 154 -36.99 -43.51 4.95
N ASP A 155 -38.22 -43.08 5.25
CA ASP A 155 -39.04 -43.62 6.33
C ASP A 155 -39.43 -45.08 6.07
N SER A 156 -39.55 -45.47 4.81
CA SER A 156 -39.76 -46.86 4.40
C SER A 156 -38.50 -47.74 4.39
N GLY A 157 -37.35 -47.19 4.82
CA GLY A 157 -36.08 -47.91 4.91
C GLY A 157 -35.32 -48.09 3.60
N LEU A 158 -35.72 -47.38 2.52
CA LEU A 158 -34.99 -47.37 1.26
C LEU A 158 -33.78 -46.42 1.37
N ARG A 159 -32.66 -46.82 0.78
CA ARG A 159 -31.49 -45.96 0.66
C ARG A 159 -31.71 -44.94 -0.42
N THR A 160 -31.76 -43.68 -0.05
CA THR A 160 -31.82 -42.54 -0.98
C THR A 160 -30.41 -42.04 -1.31
N GLU A 161 -30.21 -41.58 -2.53
CA GLU A 161 -28.92 -41.09 -3.03
C GLU A 161 -28.51 -39.79 -2.30
N VAL A 162 -29.50 -38.99 -1.86
CA VAL A 162 -29.32 -37.75 -1.12
C VAL A 162 -30.17 -37.80 0.15
N ASP A 163 -29.64 -37.29 1.27
CA ASP A 163 -30.39 -37.21 2.52
C ASP A 163 -31.44 -36.08 2.43
N PRO A 164 -32.74 -36.42 2.51
CA PRO A 164 -33.82 -35.44 2.37
C PRO A 164 -33.78 -34.34 3.43
N ASP A 165 -33.23 -34.62 4.61
CA ASP A 165 -33.16 -33.68 5.72
C ASP A 165 -32.11 -32.59 5.47
N SER A 166 -31.17 -32.83 4.55
CA SER A 166 -30.14 -31.85 4.15
C SER A 166 -30.56 -30.91 3.03
N LEU A 167 -31.74 -31.16 2.41
CA LEU A 167 -32.22 -30.37 1.28
C LEU A 167 -33.00 -29.13 1.75
N PRO A 168 -32.84 -27.98 1.09
CA PRO A 168 -33.52 -26.73 1.44
C PRO A 168 -35.02 -26.81 1.29
N ASP A 169 -35.75 -25.97 2.05
CA ASP A 169 -37.23 -25.93 2.02
C ASP A 169 -37.76 -24.74 1.21
N THR A 170 -36.98 -23.65 1.08
CA THR A 170 -37.40 -22.44 0.37
C THR A 170 -36.69 -22.26 -0.96
N ALA A 171 -37.30 -21.51 -1.89
CA ALA A 171 -36.71 -21.25 -3.21
C ALA A 171 -35.38 -20.45 -3.08
N GLU A 172 -35.32 -19.53 -2.14
CA GLU A 172 -34.11 -18.72 -1.88
C GLU A 172 -32.96 -19.59 -1.30
N GLU A 173 -33.28 -20.48 -0.34
CA GLU A 173 -32.33 -21.45 0.18
C GLU A 173 -31.86 -22.43 -0.89
N THR A 174 -32.72 -22.81 -1.80
CA THR A 174 -32.39 -23.69 -2.95
C THR A 174 -31.35 -23.06 -3.85
N GLU A 175 -31.48 -21.78 -4.16
CA GLU A 175 -30.54 -21.09 -5.02
C GLU A 175 -29.16 -20.98 -4.34
N ILE A 176 -29.13 -20.61 -3.06
CA ILE A 176 -27.91 -20.56 -2.26
C ILE A 176 -27.26 -21.95 -2.13
N PHE A 177 -28.06 -22.99 -1.88
CA PHE A 177 -27.60 -24.37 -1.77
C PHE A 177 -26.93 -24.87 -3.06
N LEU A 178 -27.56 -24.60 -4.22
CA LEU A 178 -27.04 -25.01 -5.53
C LEU A 178 -25.74 -24.28 -5.90
N GLU A 179 -25.60 -23.02 -5.49
CA GLU A 179 -24.37 -22.28 -5.76
C GLU A 179 -23.21 -22.66 -4.83
N THR A 180 -23.53 -23.02 -3.58
CA THR A 180 -22.49 -23.28 -2.57
C THR A 180 -22.01 -24.73 -2.59
N ASN A 181 -22.91 -25.70 -2.80
CA ASN A 181 -22.61 -27.12 -2.64
C ASN A 181 -22.23 -27.82 -3.94
N ILE A 182 -22.64 -27.29 -5.11
CA ILE A 182 -22.31 -27.92 -6.39
C ILE A 182 -21.10 -27.23 -7.01
N LYS A 183 -19.94 -27.86 -6.81
CA LYS A 183 -18.67 -27.43 -7.36
C LYS A 183 -18.02 -28.55 -8.17
N THR A 184 -17.40 -28.19 -9.29
CA THR A 184 -16.63 -29.15 -10.10
C THR A 184 -15.31 -29.52 -9.40
N ALA A 185 -14.72 -30.65 -9.77
CA ALA A 185 -13.44 -31.10 -9.23
C ALA A 185 -12.33 -30.05 -9.44
N ALA A 186 -12.32 -29.37 -10.59
CA ALA A 186 -11.40 -28.27 -10.88
C ALA A 186 -11.59 -27.06 -9.96
N GLU A 187 -12.85 -26.68 -9.68
CA GLU A 187 -13.16 -25.57 -8.75
C GLU A 187 -12.71 -25.91 -7.31
N ILE A 188 -12.95 -27.15 -6.87
CA ILE A 188 -12.50 -27.64 -5.55
C ILE A 188 -10.96 -27.65 -5.47
N ALA A 189 -10.30 -28.18 -6.50
CA ALA A 189 -8.84 -28.23 -6.57
C ALA A 189 -8.22 -26.83 -6.51
N ALA A 190 -8.76 -25.90 -7.28
CA ALA A 190 -8.31 -24.50 -7.28
C ALA A 190 -8.55 -23.82 -5.92
N GLN A 191 -9.70 -24.07 -5.28
CA GLN A 191 -10.02 -23.53 -3.96
C GLN A 191 -9.03 -24.02 -2.90
N ILE A 192 -8.74 -25.33 -2.88
CA ILE A 192 -7.77 -25.92 -1.95
C ILE A 192 -6.37 -25.36 -2.24
N GLY A 193 -5.98 -25.27 -3.53
CA GLY A 193 -4.69 -24.72 -3.93
C GLY A 193 -4.48 -23.28 -3.52
N ILE A 194 -5.49 -22.41 -3.65
CA ILE A 194 -5.44 -21.03 -3.17
C ILE A 194 -5.29 -21.00 -1.66
N ASN A 195 -6.18 -21.67 -0.93
CA ASN A 195 -6.17 -21.65 0.52
C ASN A 195 -4.84 -22.15 1.09
N LEU A 196 -4.28 -23.19 0.49
CA LEU A 196 -2.99 -23.73 0.87
C LEU A 196 -1.85 -22.73 0.63
N THR A 197 -1.82 -22.11 -0.57
CA THR A 197 -0.79 -21.12 -0.93
C THR A 197 -0.88 -19.89 -0.02
N LEU A 198 -2.06 -19.37 0.22
CA LEU A 198 -2.25 -18.21 1.11
C LEU A 198 -1.86 -18.54 2.55
N SER A 199 -2.21 -19.75 3.04
CA SER A 199 -1.82 -20.21 4.38
C SER A 199 -0.30 -20.38 4.51
N TRP A 200 0.39 -20.94 3.52
CA TRP A 200 1.85 -21.09 3.56
C TRP A 200 2.59 -19.75 3.58
N ASN A 201 2.00 -18.72 3.02
CA ASN A 201 2.57 -17.37 2.97
C ASN A 201 2.17 -16.50 4.17
N ASP A 202 1.34 -16.98 5.10
CA ASP A 202 0.71 -16.17 6.15
C ASP A 202 0.09 -14.88 5.57
N PHE A 203 -0.56 -15.05 4.41
CA PHE A 203 -0.92 -13.94 3.52
C PHE A 203 -1.82 -12.92 4.20
N ASP A 204 -2.88 -13.36 4.89
CA ASP A 204 -3.88 -12.47 5.47
C ASP A 204 -3.30 -11.60 6.60
N GLU A 205 -2.47 -12.19 7.46
CA GLU A 205 -1.93 -11.50 8.63
C GLU A 205 -0.68 -10.68 8.30
N ARG A 206 0.20 -11.22 7.46
CA ARG A 206 1.51 -10.64 7.20
C ARG A 206 1.52 -9.69 6.00
N ILE A 207 0.83 -10.06 4.90
CA ILE A 207 0.93 -9.35 3.62
C ILE A 207 -0.29 -8.49 3.39
N PHE A 208 -1.49 -9.06 3.45
CA PHE A 208 -2.72 -8.37 3.11
C PHE A 208 -3.01 -7.20 4.05
N ARG A 209 -2.79 -7.38 5.35
CA ARG A 209 -2.94 -6.31 6.33
C ARG A 209 -2.09 -5.09 6.00
N ARG A 210 -0.80 -5.30 5.68
CA ARG A 210 0.11 -4.20 5.29
C ARG A 210 -0.34 -3.52 4.00
N ASN A 211 -0.81 -4.29 3.02
CA ASN A 211 -1.33 -3.73 1.77
C ASN A 211 -2.59 -2.89 2.00
N VAL A 212 -3.48 -3.29 2.90
CA VAL A 212 -4.65 -2.49 3.26
C VAL A 212 -4.23 -1.21 3.99
N GLU A 213 -3.25 -1.27 4.90
CA GLU A 213 -2.67 -0.10 5.55
C GLU A 213 -2.07 0.87 4.52
N ASP A 214 -1.32 0.37 3.52
CA ASP A 214 -0.75 1.19 2.44
C ASP A 214 -1.82 1.76 1.50
N LEU A 215 -2.91 1.04 1.21
CA LEU A 215 -4.03 1.60 0.45
C LEU A 215 -4.66 2.80 1.15
N VAL A 216 -4.75 2.77 2.47
CA VAL A 216 -5.31 3.88 3.27
C VAL A 216 -4.31 5.02 3.40
N THR A 217 -3.02 4.72 3.64
CA THR A 217 -1.99 5.71 3.95
C THR A 217 -1.28 6.28 2.71
N CYS A 218 -0.93 5.42 1.75
CA CYS A 218 -0.19 5.78 0.54
C CYS A 218 -1.10 5.81 -0.71
N GLY A 219 -2.27 5.16 -0.65
CA GLY A 219 -3.21 5.06 -1.77
C GLY A 219 -2.83 4.02 -2.84
N ILE A 220 -1.84 3.17 -2.57
CA ILE A 220 -1.36 2.13 -3.47
C ILE A 220 -0.92 0.91 -2.67
N ALA A 221 -1.21 -0.28 -3.17
CA ALA A 221 -0.72 -1.54 -2.64
C ALA A 221 0.01 -2.33 -3.71
N VAL A 222 1.10 -2.97 -3.32
CA VAL A 222 1.97 -3.72 -4.22
C VAL A 222 2.37 -5.05 -3.58
N THR A 223 2.17 -6.13 -4.31
CA THR A 223 2.74 -7.44 -3.98
C THR A 223 3.54 -7.97 -5.15
N LYS A 224 4.46 -8.84 -4.87
CA LYS A 224 5.24 -9.55 -5.88
C LYS A 224 5.13 -11.04 -5.68
N ARG A 225 4.77 -11.73 -6.76
CA ARG A 225 4.79 -13.18 -6.83
C ARG A 225 6.13 -13.69 -7.33
N SER A 226 6.64 -14.71 -6.67
CA SER A 226 7.79 -15.47 -7.11
C SER A 226 7.50 -16.97 -7.00
N ASN A 227 8.09 -17.75 -7.91
CA ASN A 227 8.03 -19.20 -7.86
C ASN A 227 9.39 -19.71 -7.38
N ASP A 228 9.49 -20.05 -6.11
CA ASP A 228 10.70 -20.61 -5.52
C ASP A 228 10.59 -22.14 -5.51
N PRO A 229 11.61 -22.86 -6.03
CA PRO A 229 11.62 -24.33 -6.01
C PRO A 229 11.53 -24.95 -4.61
N ASN A 230 11.97 -24.23 -3.58
CA ASN A 230 12.02 -24.70 -2.21
C ASN A 230 10.79 -24.29 -1.39
N TYR A 231 10.26 -23.08 -1.63
CA TYR A 231 9.16 -22.50 -0.84
C TYR A 231 7.80 -22.52 -1.56
N GLY A 232 7.81 -22.80 -2.85
CA GLY A 232 6.57 -22.84 -3.62
C GLY A 232 6.24 -21.53 -4.31
N ILE A 233 4.94 -21.27 -4.43
CA ILE A 233 4.43 -19.99 -4.91
C ILE A 233 4.45 -19.03 -3.72
N VAL A 234 5.34 -18.05 -3.77
CA VAL A 234 5.54 -17.06 -2.71
C VAL A 234 4.97 -15.73 -3.16
N GLU A 235 4.11 -15.16 -2.34
CA GLU A 235 3.67 -13.77 -2.45
C GLU A 235 4.43 -12.96 -1.40
N ASP A 236 5.10 -11.91 -1.85
CA ASP A 236 5.85 -11.00 -0.98
C ASP A 236 5.23 -9.61 -0.99
N TYR A 237 5.24 -8.98 0.18
CA TYR A 237 4.89 -7.58 0.33
C TYR A 237 5.99 -6.71 -0.28
N VAL A 238 5.60 -5.72 -1.06
CA VAL A 238 6.49 -4.71 -1.62
C VAL A 238 6.12 -3.35 -1.06
N ASP A 239 7.08 -2.69 -0.40
CA ASP A 239 6.86 -1.34 0.10
C ASP A 239 6.68 -0.35 -1.07
N PRO A 240 5.54 0.35 -1.15
CA PRO A 240 5.28 1.33 -2.20
C PRO A 240 6.31 2.46 -2.30
N ALA A 241 6.98 2.81 -1.20
CA ALA A 241 8.00 3.85 -1.18
C ALA A 241 9.23 3.46 -2.02
N PHE A 242 9.55 2.17 -2.06
CA PHE A 242 10.70 1.63 -2.82
C PHE A 242 10.30 0.97 -4.13
N PHE A 243 9.03 1.08 -4.51
CA PHE A 243 8.51 0.54 -5.75
C PHE A 243 8.65 1.54 -6.89
N ILE A 244 9.20 1.08 -8.00
CA ILE A 244 9.46 1.86 -9.21
C ILE A 244 8.65 1.27 -10.36
N HIS A 245 8.01 2.12 -11.14
CA HIS A 245 7.24 1.68 -12.31
C HIS A 245 7.30 2.71 -13.43
N SER A 246 6.97 2.30 -14.66
CA SER A 246 6.82 3.23 -15.77
C SER A 246 5.63 4.16 -15.56
N PHE A 247 5.59 5.27 -16.31
CA PHE A 247 4.48 6.22 -16.20
C PHE A 247 3.14 5.52 -16.51
N THR A 248 2.16 5.75 -15.64
CA THR A 248 0.78 5.26 -15.82
C THR A 248 -0.22 6.24 -15.23
N SER A 249 -1.43 6.25 -15.76
CA SER A 249 -2.61 6.91 -15.18
C SER A 249 -3.73 5.90 -14.89
N ASP A 250 -3.49 4.60 -15.13
CA ASP A 250 -4.42 3.54 -14.83
C ASP A 250 -4.28 3.08 -13.37
N PRO A 251 -5.34 3.15 -12.55
CA PRO A 251 -5.32 2.65 -11.18
C PRO A 251 -4.99 1.15 -11.07
N ASN A 252 -5.20 0.42 -12.16
CA ASN A 252 -4.95 -1.01 -12.25
C ASN A 252 -3.56 -1.37 -12.79
N PHE A 253 -2.77 -0.40 -13.23
CA PHE A 253 -1.41 -0.58 -13.74
C PHE A 253 -1.31 -1.60 -14.90
N THR A 254 -2.29 -1.61 -15.80
CA THR A 254 -2.32 -2.57 -16.91
C THR A 254 -1.41 -2.15 -18.08
N ASP A 255 -1.01 -0.88 -18.13
CA ASP A 255 -0.24 -0.24 -19.19
C ASP A 255 1.26 -0.10 -18.88
N ILE A 256 1.73 -0.61 -17.74
CA ILE A 256 3.13 -0.48 -17.33
C ILE A 256 4.06 -1.34 -18.19
N THR A 257 5.20 -0.77 -18.56
CA THR A 257 6.22 -1.44 -19.37
C THR A 257 7.37 -2.01 -18.56
N TYR A 258 7.67 -1.42 -17.41
CA TYR A 258 8.64 -1.93 -16.45
C TYR A 258 8.18 -1.66 -15.02
N ALA A 259 8.60 -2.53 -14.13
CA ALA A 259 8.43 -2.40 -12.70
C ALA A 259 9.66 -2.95 -11.98
N GLY A 260 9.90 -2.44 -10.79
CA GLY A 260 10.97 -2.93 -9.93
C GLY A 260 10.81 -2.42 -8.51
N HIS A 261 11.48 -3.06 -7.57
CA HIS A 261 11.55 -2.58 -6.20
C HIS A 261 12.94 -2.80 -5.61
N VAL A 262 13.32 -1.93 -4.71
CA VAL A 262 14.58 -2.05 -3.97
C VAL A 262 14.32 -2.82 -2.69
N LYS A 263 15.05 -3.90 -2.50
CA LYS A 263 15.03 -4.70 -1.27
C LYS A 263 16.40 -4.70 -0.62
N ARG A 264 16.42 -4.78 0.70
CA ARG A 264 17.64 -4.94 1.49
C ARG A 264 17.78 -6.38 1.90
N MET A 265 18.97 -6.91 1.75
CA MET A 265 19.30 -8.27 2.18
C MET A 265 20.72 -8.34 2.73
N SER A 266 20.96 -9.31 3.61
CA SER A 266 22.30 -9.61 4.09
C SER A 266 23.13 -10.33 3.00
N ILE A 267 24.47 -10.32 3.13
CA ILE A 267 25.33 -11.07 2.21
C ILE A 267 25.04 -12.57 2.27
N SER A 268 24.70 -13.11 3.43
CA SER A 268 24.33 -14.52 3.59
C SER A 268 23.07 -14.85 2.81
N GLU A 269 22.07 -13.98 2.83
CA GLU A 269 20.86 -14.13 2.04
C GLU A 269 21.12 -13.97 0.54
N LEU A 270 22.00 -13.03 0.16
CA LEU A 270 22.45 -12.90 -1.23
C LEU A 270 23.16 -14.17 -1.72
N LYS A 271 24.04 -14.78 -0.91
CA LYS A 271 24.68 -16.05 -1.24
C LYS A 271 23.66 -17.18 -1.41
N ARG A 272 22.63 -17.22 -0.59
CA ARG A 272 21.54 -18.19 -0.69
C ARG A 272 20.73 -18.02 -1.97
N THR A 273 20.41 -16.79 -2.35
CA THR A 273 19.56 -16.49 -3.52
C THR A 273 20.35 -16.54 -4.83
N ALA A 274 21.56 -15.99 -4.87
CA ALA A 274 22.39 -15.99 -6.07
C ALA A 274 23.13 -17.33 -6.30
N GLY A 275 23.25 -18.18 -5.26
CA GLY A 275 23.90 -19.48 -5.36
C GLY A 275 25.34 -19.38 -5.85
N ASN A 276 25.68 -20.21 -6.82
CA ASN A 276 27.05 -20.30 -7.38
C ASN A 276 27.34 -19.31 -8.53
N GLN A 277 26.52 -18.24 -8.67
CA GLN A 277 26.69 -17.27 -9.77
C GLN A 277 27.87 -16.32 -9.54
N PHE A 278 28.34 -16.17 -8.30
CA PHE A 278 29.47 -15.33 -7.91
C PHE A 278 30.51 -16.12 -7.14
N THR A 279 31.75 -15.66 -7.23
CA THR A 279 32.89 -16.19 -6.46
C THR A 279 32.94 -15.50 -5.07
N GLU A 280 33.66 -16.11 -4.12
CA GLU A 280 33.85 -15.53 -2.78
C GLU A 280 34.54 -14.15 -2.84
N ASP A 281 35.51 -13.96 -3.76
CA ASP A 281 36.16 -12.67 -3.96
C ASP A 281 35.19 -11.57 -4.46
N GLU A 282 34.20 -11.96 -5.26
CA GLU A 282 33.17 -11.03 -5.73
C GLU A 282 32.22 -10.64 -4.60
N TYR A 283 31.82 -11.58 -3.75
CA TYR A 283 31.03 -11.26 -2.56
C TYR A 283 31.78 -10.33 -1.61
N GLU A 284 33.09 -10.54 -1.42
CA GLU A 284 33.91 -9.64 -0.61
C GLU A 284 34.01 -8.24 -1.23
N LYS A 285 34.19 -8.14 -2.55
CA LYS A 285 34.16 -6.85 -3.25
C LYS A 285 32.81 -6.13 -3.11
N MET A 286 31.70 -6.84 -3.22
CA MET A 286 30.36 -6.29 -3.00
C MET A 286 30.25 -5.73 -1.58
N ALA A 287 30.67 -6.49 -0.56
CA ALA A 287 30.67 -6.05 0.82
C ALA A 287 31.50 -4.79 1.03
N ARG A 288 32.73 -4.76 0.49
CA ARG A 288 33.60 -3.59 0.58
C ARG A 288 33.06 -2.37 -0.15
N THR A 289 32.41 -2.54 -1.29
CA THR A 289 31.77 -1.43 -2.04
C THR A 289 30.66 -0.79 -1.22
N VAL A 290 29.87 -1.59 -0.53
CA VAL A 290 28.81 -1.12 0.37
C VAL A 290 29.43 -0.35 1.55
N MET A 291 30.49 -0.88 2.19
CA MET A 291 31.16 -0.17 3.29
C MET A 291 31.73 1.18 2.89
N ASN A 292 32.39 1.26 1.73
CA ASN A 292 32.97 2.51 1.24
C ASN A 292 31.91 3.57 0.90
N ARG A 293 30.72 3.14 0.52
CA ARG A 293 29.59 4.00 0.20
C ARG A 293 28.96 4.60 1.46
N PHE A 294 28.85 3.83 2.52
CA PHE A 294 28.35 4.28 3.82
C PHE A 294 29.31 5.22 4.57
N GLY A 295 30.62 5.19 4.25
CA GLY A 295 31.60 6.07 4.87
C GLY A 295 31.62 7.52 4.36
N ASN A 296 31.17 7.76 3.13
CA ASN A 296 31.29 9.08 2.48
C ASN A 296 29.97 9.74 2.03
N ASP A 297 28.86 9.01 1.91
CA ASP A 297 27.63 9.56 1.30
C ASP A 297 26.36 8.83 1.74
N SER A 298 26.23 8.57 3.03
CA SER A 298 25.10 7.81 3.61
C SER A 298 23.74 8.49 3.46
N SER A 299 23.71 9.79 3.17
CA SER A 299 22.47 10.56 3.16
C SER A 299 21.74 10.63 1.82
N ARG A 300 22.29 10.10 0.73
CA ARG A 300 21.81 10.43 -0.62
C ARG A 300 20.91 9.39 -1.29
N LEU A 301 20.88 8.16 -0.81
CA LEU A 301 20.12 7.09 -1.51
C LEU A 301 18.68 6.93 -1.08
N MET A 302 18.35 7.38 0.10
CA MET A 302 17.03 7.17 0.69
C MET A 302 16.41 8.46 1.23
N GLY A 303 16.31 9.49 0.44
CA GLY A 303 15.58 10.72 0.87
C GLY A 303 15.91 11.19 2.28
N SER A 304 15.93 12.44 2.52
CA SER A 304 16.44 13.16 3.69
C SER A 304 15.85 12.81 5.08
N GLY A 305 15.44 11.60 5.34
CA GLY A 305 14.87 11.19 6.63
C GLY A 305 15.28 9.80 7.11
N TYR A 306 15.76 8.96 6.21
CA TYR A 306 16.15 7.61 6.57
C TYR A 306 17.67 7.46 6.43
N ASP A 307 18.38 7.65 7.52
CA ASP A 307 19.82 7.35 7.63
C ASP A 307 20.01 5.90 8.13
N PRO A 308 20.35 4.97 7.23
CA PRO A 308 20.64 3.60 7.67
C PRO A 308 21.84 3.51 8.59
N GLY A 309 22.69 4.53 8.61
CA GLY A 309 23.80 4.66 9.55
C GLY A 309 23.32 4.93 10.98
N MET A 310 22.25 5.70 11.16
CA MET A 310 21.68 5.94 12.48
C MET A 310 21.02 4.69 13.06
N GLU A 311 20.32 3.89 12.26
CA GLU A 311 19.78 2.62 12.73
C GLU A 311 20.89 1.63 13.13
N ARG A 312 21.99 1.59 12.40
CA ARG A 312 23.17 0.80 12.79
C ARG A 312 23.74 1.23 14.14
N TYR A 313 23.84 2.52 14.39
CA TYR A 313 24.35 3.06 15.66
C TYR A 313 23.41 2.79 16.83
N TYR A 314 22.10 2.84 16.58
CA TYR A 314 21.07 2.66 17.60
C TYR A 314 20.83 1.20 17.99
N TYR A 315 20.96 0.27 17.03
CA TYR A 315 20.59 -1.13 17.25
C TYR A 315 21.77 -2.11 17.25
N GLY A 316 23.01 -1.64 17.03
CA GLY A 316 24.20 -2.48 17.08
C GLY A 316 24.26 -3.60 16.05
N TYR A 317 23.53 -3.48 14.93
CA TYR A 317 23.56 -4.47 13.85
C TYR A 317 24.79 -4.28 12.98
N ASP A 318 25.76 -5.19 13.12
CA ASP A 318 26.98 -5.28 12.29
C ASP A 318 26.76 -6.08 10.98
N GLU A 319 25.54 -6.35 10.58
CA GLU A 319 25.28 -7.08 9.34
C GLU A 319 25.49 -6.19 8.12
N TYR A 320 26.33 -6.67 7.20
CA TYR A 320 26.49 -6.05 5.88
C TYR A 320 25.18 -6.20 5.09
N THR A 321 24.43 -5.14 4.98
CA THR A 321 23.22 -5.11 4.18
C THR A 321 23.50 -4.56 2.80
N ILE A 322 23.04 -5.27 1.79
CA ILE A 322 23.16 -4.90 0.38
C ILE A 322 21.80 -4.51 -0.15
N GLU A 323 21.74 -3.44 -0.93
CA GLU A 323 20.54 -3.05 -1.65
C GLU A 323 20.51 -3.69 -3.03
N VAL A 324 19.43 -4.37 -3.33
CA VAL A 324 19.22 -5.08 -4.59
C VAL A 324 17.94 -4.57 -5.24
N LEU A 325 18.07 -4.12 -6.49
CA LEU A 325 16.93 -3.80 -7.34
C LEU A 325 16.46 -5.09 -8.02
N ASP A 326 15.32 -5.58 -7.61
CA ASP A 326 14.59 -6.64 -8.30
C ASP A 326 13.67 -5.99 -9.34
N PHE A 327 13.86 -6.28 -10.62
CA PHE A 327 13.18 -5.59 -11.70
C PHE A 327 12.69 -6.54 -12.78
N GLU A 328 11.62 -6.10 -13.44
CA GLU A 328 11.03 -6.78 -14.59
C GLU A 328 10.64 -5.74 -15.64
N PHE A 329 10.73 -6.13 -16.91
CA PHE A 329 10.26 -5.32 -18.02
C PHE A 329 9.68 -6.17 -19.14
N VAL A 330 8.69 -5.60 -19.80
CA VAL A 330 8.04 -6.21 -20.97
C VAL A 330 8.78 -5.78 -22.23
N SER A 331 9.13 -6.76 -23.05
CA SER A 331 9.69 -6.53 -24.37
C SER A 331 8.90 -7.31 -25.42
N VAL A 332 9.12 -7.00 -26.67
CA VAL A 332 8.47 -7.68 -27.81
C VAL A 332 9.49 -8.51 -28.52
N ASP A 333 9.24 -9.80 -28.61
CA ASP A 333 10.08 -10.74 -29.38
C ASP A 333 9.27 -11.34 -30.52
N ASN A 334 9.97 -11.59 -31.62
CA ASN A 334 9.37 -12.25 -32.77
C ASN A 334 9.43 -13.77 -32.58
N ILE A 335 8.26 -14.41 -32.61
CA ILE A 335 8.13 -15.85 -32.70
C ILE A 335 7.95 -16.21 -34.16
N ILE A 336 8.74 -17.19 -34.62
CA ILE A 336 8.70 -17.63 -36.01
C ILE A 336 7.96 -18.95 -36.09
N PHE A 337 6.92 -18.98 -36.91
CA PHE A 337 6.21 -20.20 -37.30
C PHE A 337 6.51 -20.53 -38.74
N GLU A 338 6.79 -21.80 -39.03
CA GLU A 338 6.80 -22.31 -40.37
C GLU A 338 5.39 -22.67 -40.79
N LYS A 339 4.82 -21.93 -41.72
CA LYS A 339 3.60 -22.30 -42.42
C LYS A 339 3.96 -23.33 -43.49
N LYS A 340 3.41 -24.51 -43.42
CA LYS A 340 3.67 -25.59 -44.37
C LYS A 340 2.36 -26.02 -44.99
N GLU A 341 2.27 -25.94 -46.30
CA GLU A 341 1.15 -26.44 -47.04
C GLU A 341 1.42 -27.89 -47.53
N SER A 342 0.49 -28.79 -47.23
CA SER A 342 0.56 -30.19 -47.66
C SER A 342 0.08 -30.31 -49.13
N ARG A 343 0.45 -31.36 -49.84
CA ARG A 343 -0.06 -31.70 -51.18
C ARG A 343 -1.59 -31.75 -51.28
N PHE A 344 -2.27 -31.88 -50.16
CA PHE A 344 -3.75 -31.93 -50.08
C PHE A 344 -4.36 -30.58 -49.69
N GLY A 345 -3.60 -29.48 -49.69
CA GLY A 345 -4.07 -28.14 -49.32
C GLY A 345 -4.21 -27.90 -47.81
N ASN A 346 -3.85 -28.85 -46.96
CA ASN A 346 -3.88 -28.65 -45.51
C ASN A 346 -2.71 -27.76 -45.07
N ILE A 347 -3.01 -26.65 -44.38
CA ILE A 347 -2.03 -25.70 -43.85
C ILE A 347 -1.75 -26.08 -42.39
N GLY A 348 -0.48 -26.31 -42.08
CA GLY A 348 0.00 -26.53 -40.72
C GLY A 348 0.98 -25.43 -40.30
N PHE A 349 0.87 -24.98 -39.04
CA PHE A 349 1.81 -24.01 -38.43
C PHE A 349 2.69 -24.76 -37.42
N TYR A 350 4.00 -24.66 -37.59
CA TYR A 350 4.97 -25.32 -36.73
C TYR A 350 5.87 -24.28 -36.06
N TYR A 351 5.91 -24.27 -34.75
CA TYR A 351 6.82 -23.39 -33.99
C TYR A 351 8.28 -23.69 -34.35
N LYS A 352 9.03 -22.65 -34.65
CA LYS A 352 10.47 -22.68 -34.90
C LYS A 352 11.19 -21.74 -33.95
N GLY A 353 12.46 -22.01 -33.74
CA GLY A 353 13.29 -21.12 -32.91
C GLY A 353 13.49 -19.74 -33.55
N HIS A 354 13.92 -18.77 -32.75
CA HIS A 354 14.08 -17.37 -33.14
C HIS A 354 15.02 -17.09 -34.35
N LYS A 355 15.80 -18.09 -34.77
CA LYS A 355 16.76 -18.00 -35.89
C LYS A 355 16.33 -18.73 -37.16
N TYR A 356 15.08 -19.16 -37.25
CA TYR A 356 14.60 -19.91 -38.39
C TYR A 356 14.44 -19.00 -39.62
N ASN A 357 15.06 -19.45 -40.74
CA ASN A 357 14.80 -18.91 -42.07
C ASN A 357 14.16 -19.99 -42.93
N ALA A 358 13.08 -19.67 -43.61
CA ALA A 358 12.46 -20.63 -44.52
C ALA A 358 13.41 -21.01 -45.65
N PRO A 359 13.54 -22.29 -45.99
CA PRO A 359 14.39 -22.73 -47.09
C PRO A 359 13.83 -22.20 -48.42
N GLN A 360 14.68 -21.55 -49.20
CA GLN A 360 14.31 -20.95 -50.50
C GLN A 360 13.95 -21.98 -51.60
N GLN A 361 14.35 -23.22 -51.43
CA GLN A 361 14.05 -24.30 -52.36
C GLN A 361 13.40 -25.47 -51.60
N SER A 362 12.09 -25.58 -51.65
CA SER A 362 11.37 -26.71 -51.08
C SER A 362 10.30 -27.17 -52.06
N VAL A 363 10.07 -28.49 -52.14
CA VAL A 363 9.01 -29.12 -52.92
C VAL A 363 7.58 -28.71 -52.43
N TYR A 364 7.52 -28.13 -51.23
CA TYR A 364 6.31 -27.65 -50.58
C TYR A 364 6.45 -26.18 -50.29
N ASP A 365 5.35 -25.44 -50.42
CA ASP A 365 5.32 -24.02 -50.06
C ASP A 365 5.53 -23.87 -48.57
N ARG A 366 6.70 -23.34 -48.19
CA ARG A 366 7.09 -23.08 -46.79
C ARG A 366 7.33 -21.58 -46.62
N GLU A 367 6.54 -20.99 -45.77
CA GLU A 367 6.61 -19.56 -45.47
C GLU A 367 6.95 -19.34 -44.00
N ALA A 368 7.84 -18.42 -43.69
CA ALA A 368 8.09 -18.00 -42.33
C ALA A 368 7.07 -16.91 -41.94
N VAL A 369 6.22 -17.24 -40.98
CA VAL A 369 5.26 -16.30 -40.42
C VAL A 369 5.80 -15.77 -39.11
N TYR A 370 5.94 -14.45 -39.03
CA TYR A 370 6.44 -13.75 -37.83
C TYR A 370 5.25 -13.29 -36.99
N MET A 371 5.23 -13.71 -35.74
CA MET A 371 4.25 -13.27 -34.76
C MET A 371 4.96 -12.50 -33.64
N GLN A 372 4.53 -11.28 -33.38
CA GLN A 372 5.05 -10.49 -32.27
C GLN A 372 4.40 -10.98 -30.97
N ASN A 373 5.21 -11.34 -30.00
CA ASN A 373 4.77 -11.78 -28.70
C ASN A 373 5.45 -10.95 -27.61
N GLN A 374 4.67 -10.50 -26.64
CA GLN A 374 5.25 -9.86 -25.46
C GLN A 374 5.93 -10.92 -24.59
N THR A 375 7.15 -10.62 -24.21
CA THR A 375 7.99 -11.44 -23.34
C THR A 375 8.40 -10.63 -22.13
N LEU A 376 8.52 -11.30 -20.98
CA LEU A 376 8.92 -10.69 -19.74
C LEU A 376 10.38 -11.07 -19.45
N TYR A 377 11.21 -10.05 -19.31
CA TYR A 377 12.58 -10.18 -18.83
C TYR A 377 12.67 -9.64 -17.42
N GLY A 378 13.56 -10.16 -16.61
CA GLY A 378 13.78 -9.66 -15.26
C GLY A 378 15.03 -10.23 -14.64
N GLY A 379 15.44 -9.65 -13.53
CA GLY A 379 16.62 -10.04 -12.80
C GLY A 379 16.83 -9.19 -11.56
N ASN A 380 17.94 -9.45 -10.87
CA ASN A 380 18.31 -8.76 -9.66
C ASN A 380 19.62 -8.00 -9.87
N TYR A 381 19.61 -6.70 -9.68
CA TYR A 381 20.77 -5.83 -9.83
C TYR A 381 21.27 -5.34 -8.48
N ILE A 382 22.54 -5.55 -8.18
CA ILE A 382 23.15 -5.09 -6.93
C ILE A 382 23.55 -3.64 -7.07
N LEU A 383 22.89 -2.77 -6.32
CA LEU A 383 23.03 -1.31 -6.45
C LEU A 383 24.46 -0.87 -6.13
N GLY A 384 24.97 0.01 -6.99
CA GLY A 384 26.32 0.56 -6.86
C GLY A 384 27.44 -0.33 -7.37
N THR A 385 27.10 -1.45 -7.96
CA THR A 385 28.05 -2.38 -8.58
C THR A 385 27.68 -2.61 -10.04
N ASP A 386 28.49 -3.41 -10.75
CA ASP A 386 28.15 -3.88 -12.10
C ASP A 386 27.65 -5.34 -12.11
N TYR A 387 27.18 -5.83 -10.95
CA TYR A 387 26.75 -7.21 -10.81
C TYR A 387 25.24 -7.35 -10.95
N ILE A 388 24.85 -8.35 -11.74
CA ILE A 388 23.46 -8.77 -11.96
C ILE A 388 23.37 -10.29 -11.84
N TYR A 389 22.34 -10.79 -11.18
CA TYR A 389 22.07 -12.22 -11.04
C TYR A 389 20.62 -12.55 -11.40
N ASP A 390 20.35 -13.80 -11.72
CA ASP A 390 19.05 -14.34 -12.15
C ASP A 390 18.40 -13.54 -13.28
N TYR A 391 19.22 -12.90 -14.12
CA TYR A 391 18.74 -12.17 -15.26
C TYR A 391 18.47 -13.08 -16.45
N GLY A 392 17.33 -12.90 -17.05
CA GLY A 392 16.95 -13.57 -18.28
C GLY A 392 15.46 -13.49 -18.58
N LEU A 393 15.07 -14.29 -19.58
CA LEU A 393 13.66 -14.48 -19.92
C LEU A 393 12.95 -15.20 -18.76
N LYS A 394 11.91 -14.59 -18.20
CA LYS A 394 11.09 -15.23 -17.17
C LYS A 394 10.28 -16.36 -17.81
N LYS A 395 10.37 -17.54 -17.21
CA LYS A 395 9.66 -18.75 -17.66
C LYS A 395 8.42 -18.97 -16.80
N ASN A 396 7.50 -19.77 -17.31
CA ASN A 396 6.27 -20.16 -16.59
C ASN A 396 5.44 -18.95 -16.10
N ILE A 397 5.23 -17.98 -17.00
CA ILE A 397 4.43 -16.80 -16.71
C ILE A 397 2.99 -17.10 -17.10
N PRO A 398 2.02 -16.84 -16.20
CA PRO A 398 0.62 -17.00 -16.52
C PRO A 398 0.20 -15.99 -17.59
N LYS A 399 -0.47 -16.48 -18.63
CA LYS A 399 -1.04 -15.68 -19.72
C LYS A 399 -2.55 -15.73 -19.68
N ASN A 400 -3.20 -14.69 -20.19
CA ASN A 400 -4.65 -14.72 -20.35
C ASN A 400 -5.05 -15.62 -21.50
N VAL A 401 -6.07 -16.43 -21.31
CA VAL A 401 -6.59 -17.34 -22.34
C VAL A 401 -7.07 -16.58 -23.59
N HIS A 402 -7.61 -15.37 -23.41
CA HIS A 402 -8.14 -14.54 -24.50
C HIS A 402 -7.06 -13.83 -25.32
N ASP A 403 -5.86 -13.63 -24.75
CA ASP A 403 -4.77 -12.96 -25.44
C ASP A 403 -3.41 -13.53 -24.97
N LEU A 404 -2.98 -14.55 -25.67
CA LEU A 404 -1.71 -15.23 -25.43
C LEU A 404 -0.49 -14.38 -25.85
N THR A 405 -0.72 -13.30 -26.60
CA THR A 405 0.37 -12.41 -27.03
C THR A 405 0.81 -11.43 -25.95
N ARG A 406 -0.07 -11.14 -24.99
CA ARG A 406 0.20 -10.24 -23.87
C ARG A 406 0.76 -10.99 -22.67
N THR A 407 1.66 -10.32 -21.97
CA THR A 407 2.31 -10.85 -20.76
C THR A 407 2.03 -9.93 -19.58
N ARG A 408 1.71 -10.49 -18.42
CA ARG A 408 1.60 -9.76 -17.16
C ARG A 408 2.91 -9.84 -16.39
N MET A 409 3.23 -8.78 -15.66
CA MET A 409 4.34 -8.80 -14.72
C MET A 409 4.00 -9.64 -13.49
N SER A 410 5.04 -10.03 -12.74
CA SER A 410 4.85 -10.76 -11.47
C SER A 410 4.38 -9.87 -10.32
N TYR A 411 4.17 -8.58 -10.57
CA TYR A 411 3.65 -7.63 -9.60
C TYR A 411 2.12 -7.53 -9.69
N SER A 412 1.45 -7.65 -8.56
CA SER A 412 0.04 -7.30 -8.41
C SER A 412 -0.06 -5.93 -7.75
N ILE A 413 -0.54 -4.94 -8.51
CA ILE A 413 -0.53 -3.53 -8.13
C ILE A 413 -1.94 -2.98 -8.28
N VAL A 414 -2.39 -2.25 -7.27
CA VAL A 414 -3.67 -1.53 -7.30
C VAL A 414 -3.51 -0.19 -6.58
N ALA A 415 -4.07 0.87 -7.15
CA ALA A 415 -4.20 2.16 -6.47
C ALA A 415 -5.68 2.51 -6.30
N THR A 416 -6.01 3.25 -5.26
CA THR A 416 -7.37 3.78 -5.05
C THR A 416 -7.69 4.86 -6.07
N ASN A 417 -6.76 5.78 -6.26
CA ASN A 417 -6.83 6.84 -7.26
C ASN A 417 -5.41 7.22 -7.68
N ILE A 418 -5.18 7.36 -8.98
CA ILE A 418 -3.88 7.75 -9.51
C ILE A 418 -4.03 8.89 -10.52
N ARG A 419 -3.18 9.90 -10.41
CA ARG A 419 -3.11 10.98 -11.37
C ARG A 419 -1.66 11.31 -11.68
N LYS A 420 -1.27 11.23 -12.96
CA LYS A 420 0.11 11.48 -13.40
C LYS A 420 1.14 10.65 -12.63
N SER A 421 0.87 9.36 -12.45
CA SER A 421 1.69 8.41 -11.68
C SER A 421 1.84 8.70 -10.18
N ILE A 422 1.06 9.63 -9.65
CA ILE A 422 1.02 9.93 -8.21
C ILE A 422 -0.28 9.38 -7.64
N PRO A 423 -0.26 8.34 -6.81
CA PRO A 423 -1.44 7.86 -6.10
C PRO A 423 -1.86 8.87 -5.03
N LYS A 424 -3.15 8.99 -4.81
CA LYS A 424 -3.71 9.82 -3.74
C LYS A 424 -4.35 8.94 -2.67
N SER A 425 -4.00 9.20 -1.43
CA SER A 425 -4.52 8.46 -0.28
C SER A 425 -5.60 9.22 0.48
N MET A 426 -6.34 8.51 1.32
CA MET A 426 -7.25 9.12 2.27
C MET A 426 -6.52 10.06 3.23
N VAL A 427 -5.34 9.63 3.73
CA VAL A 427 -4.55 10.41 4.68
C VAL A 427 -4.08 11.71 4.04
N SER A 428 -3.56 11.68 2.79
CA SER A 428 -3.11 12.90 2.11
C SER A 428 -4.19 13.97 1.96
N GLY A 429 -5.46 13.55 1.92
CA GLY A 429 -6.61 14.46 1.83
C GLY A 429 -6.96 15.18 3.14
N ILE A 430 -6.52 14.68 4.28
CA ILE A 430 -6.88 15.21 5.61
C ILE A 430 -5.73 15.88 6.36
N ILE A 431 -4.51 15.84 5.83
CA ILE A 431 -3.31 16.43 6.49
C ILE A 431 -3.57 17.88 6.89
N GLY A 432 -4.09 18.72 5.98
CA GLY A 432 -4.32 20.14 6.28
C GLY A 432 -5.30 20.38 7.44
N PHE A 433 -6.33 19.54 7.58
CA PHE A 433 -7.24 19.61 8.71
C PHE A 433 -6.62 19.07 10.00
N ALA A 434 -5.75 18.06 9.91
CA ALA A 434 -4.99 17.55 11.04
C ALA A 434 -4.02 18.61 11.58
N ASP A 435 -3.34 19.35 10.69
CA ASP A 435 -2.47 20.48 11.07
C ASP A 435 -3.27 21.59 11.77
N GLN A 436 -4.41 21.97 11.21
CA GLN A 436 -5.29 22.97 11.81
C GLN A 436 -5.74 22.53 13.20
N LEU A 437 -6.07 21.27 13.38
CA LEU A 437 -6.47 20.70 14.65
C LEU A 437 -5.33 20.73 15.66
N GLN A 438 -4.10 20.35 15.24
CA GLN A 438 -2.91 20.37 16.08
C GLN A 438 -2.57 21.80 16.54
N ILE A 439 -2.56 22.75 15.62
CA ILE A 439 -2.29 24.17 15.95
C ILE A 439 -3.36 24.70 16.92
N THR A 440 -4.62 24.36 16.69
CA THR A 440 -5.73 24.78 17.57
C THR A 440 -5.59 24.17 18.96
N HIS A 441 -5.17 22.89 19.05
CA HIS A 441 -4.90 22.22 20.31
C HIS A 441 -3.77 22.90 21.10
N LEU A 442 -2.66 23.24 20.43
CA LEU A 442 -1.53 23.96 21.05
C LEU A 442 -1.96 25.36 21.54
N LYS A 443 -2.74 26.09 20.73
CA LYS A 443 -3.30 27.39 21.15
C LYS A 443 -4.26 27.25 22.32
N LEU A 444 -5.03 26.16 22.37
CA LEU A 444 -5.93 25.86 23.49
C LEU A 444 -5.12 25.62 24.78
N GLN A 445 -4.05 24.80 24.72
CA GLN A 445 -3.15 24.59 25.84
C GLN A 445 -2.54 25.93 26.33
N GLN A 446 -2.08 26.75 25.39
CA GLN A 446 -1.54 28.08 25.72
C GLN A 446 -2.59 28.98 26.39
N SER A 447 -3.84 28.96 25.88
CA SER A 447 -4.93 29.75 26.45
C SER A 447 -5.34 29.24 27.83
N ILE A 448 -5.38 27.93 28.04
CA ILE A 448 -5.66 27.32 29.35
C ILE A 448 -4.55 27.67 30.35
N ALA A 449 -3.27 27.56 29.94
CA ALA A 449 -2.16 27.91 30.81
C ALA A 449 -2.12 29.40 31.19
N LYS A 450 -2.63 30.25 30.31
CA LYS A 450 -2.78 31.71 30.59
C LYS A 450 -4.12 32.08 31.23
N ALA A 451 -5.07 31.13 31.27
CA ALA A 451 -6.38 31.39 31.85
C ALA A 451 -6.25 31.59 33.37
N LYS A 452 -6.59 32.75 33.80
CA LYS A 452 -6.67 33.11 35.21
C LYS A 452 -8.14 33.26 35.63
N PRO A 453 -8.48 33.11 36.91
CA PRO A 453 -9.82 33.38 37.35
C PRO A 453 -10.21 34.85 37.01
N ASP A 454 -11.53 35.09 36.86
CA ASP A 454 -12.05 36.42 36.54
C ASP A 454 -11.40 37.45 37.47
N GLY A 455 -10.67 38.38 36.87
CA GLY A 455 -9.92 39.38 37.60
C GLY A 455 -10.69 40.69 37.70
N LEU A 456 -10.25 41.52 38.63
CA LEU A 456 -10.75 42.89 38.80
C LEU A 456 -9.59 43.85 38.53
N ILE A 457 -9.90 44.89 37.80
CA ILE A 457 -8.99 46.06 37.70
C ILE A 457 -9.42 47.04 38.77
N ILE A 458 -8.52 47.30 39.71
CA ILE A 458 -8.84 48.18 40.85
C ILE A 458 -7.94 49.42 40.79
N ASP A 459 -8.57 50.58 40.87
CA ASP A 459 -7.85 51.84 40.98
C ASP A 459 -7.44 52.08 42.45
N ILE A 460 -6.13 52.12 42.69
CA ILE A 460 -5.60 52.31 44.06
C ILE A 460 -5.92 53.70 44.62
N GLU A 461 -5.97 54.74 43.79
CA GLU A 461 -6.29 56.08 44.22
C GLU A 461 -7.79 56.32 44.39
N GLY A 462 -8.64 55.54 43.76
CA GLY A 462 -10.09 55.55 43.92
C GLY A 462 -10.57 54.93 45.23
N LEU A 463 -9.72 54.21 45.93
CA LEU A 463 -9.97 53.62 47.25
C LEU A 463 -9.18 54.41 48.28
N GLU A 464 -9.74 55.52 48.78
CA GLU A 464 -9.10 56.30 49.83
C GLU A 464 -8.79 55.43 51.06
N ASN A 465 -7.49 55.43 51.48
CA ASN A 465 -6.95 54.77 52.69
C ASN A 465 -6.72 53.26 52.66
N VAL A 466 -6.58 52.60 51.54
CA VAL A 466 -6.15 51.21 51.51
C VAL A 466 -4.61 51.13 51.46
N GLN A 467 -3.97 50.79 52.59
CA GLN A 467 -2.56 50.44 52.64
C GLN A 467 -2.40 49.02 52.14
N LEU A 468 -1.94 48.83 50.88
CA LEU A 468 -1.58 47.57 50.31
C LEU A 468 -0.15 47.20 50.76
N GLY A 469 -0.05 46.30 51.73
CA GLY A 469 1.21 45.62 52.07
C GLY A 469 2.09 46.33 53.11
N ARG A 470 3.11 45.66 53.55
CA ARG A 470 4.12 46.08 54.54
C ARG A 470 4.99 47.21 53.97
N GLY A 471 4.55 48.46 54.05
CA GLY A 471 5.41 49.65 54.08
C GLY A 471 6.49 49.84 52.99
N GLY A 472 6.35 49.28 51.78
CA GLY A 472 7.28 49.43 50.67
C GLY A 472 6.60 49.87 49.39
N GLU A 473 7.27 50.67 48.56
CA GLU A 473 6.81 50.96 47.19
C GLU A 473 6.74 49.68 46.37
N LEU A 474 5.55 49.36 45.85
CA LEU A 474 5.35 48.21 44.95
C LEU A 474 6.14 48.45 43.65
N GLN A 475 7.05 47.56 43.35
CA GLN A 475 7.74 47.58 42.07
C GLN A 475 6.85 46.99 40.97
N PRO A 476 7.08 47.31 39.67
CA PRO A 476 6.31 46.77 38.56
C PRO A 476 6.28 45.23 38.52
N LEU A 477 7.33 44.57 38.98
CA LEU A 477 7.42 43.12 39.10
C LEU A 477 6.49 42.58 40.19
N ASP A 478 6.37 43.25 41.33
CA ASP A 478 5.46 42.84 42.41
C ASP A 478 3.99 42.96 41.99
N LEU A 479 3.68 43.94 41.17
CA LEU A 479 2.33 44.09 40.58
C LEU A 479 2.01 43.00 39.59
N GLN A 480 2.99 42.52 38.84
CA GLN A 480 2.85 41.38 37.93
C GLN A 480 2.65 40.10 38.72
N ASP A 481 3.41 39.87 39.79
CA ASP A 481 3.28 38.68 40.65
C ASP A 481 1.92 38.64 41.36
N ILE A 482 1.44 39.80 41.87
CA ILE A 482 0.11 39.93 42.48
C ILE A 482 -0.97 39.62 41.43
N TYR A 483 -0.85 40.16 40.21
CA TYR A 483 -1.80 39.86 39.14
C TYR A 483 -1.76 38.38 38.78
N GLU A 484 -0.57 37.76 38.78
CA GLU A 484 -0.45 36.34 38.48
C GLU A 484 -1.05 35.44 39.55
N GLN A 485 -0.99 35.83 40.82
CA GLN A 485 -1.53 35.04 41.92
C GLN A 485 -3.02 35.31 42.19
N THR A 486 -3.49 36.54 42.06
CA THR A 486 -4.82 36.93 42.49
C THR A 486 -5.79 37.29 41.35
N GLY A 487 -5.26 37.51 40.13
CA GLY A 487 -6.01 38.01 38.99
C GLY A 487 -6.37 39.49 39.08
N ILE A 488 -5.93 40.22 40.12
CA ILE A 488 -6.25 41.62 40.36
C ILE A 488 -5.18 42.52 39.78
N PHE A 489 -5.59 43.41 38.87
CA PHE A 489 -4.69 44.41 38.29
C PHE A 489 -4.90 45.74 38.91
N TYR A 490 -3.88 46.28 39.63
CA TYR A 490 -3.92 47.59 40.26
C TYR A 490 -3.39 48.66 39.32
N TYR A 491 -4.13 49.75 39.14
CA TYR A 491 -3.71 50.89 38.31
C TYR A 491 -4.04 52.22 38.95
N ARG A 492 -3.45 53.30 38.46
CA ARG A 492 -3.77 54.67 38.86
C ARG A 492 -4.45 55.39 37.70
N SER A 493 -5.66 55.89 37.91
CA SER A 493 -6.46 56.55 36.86
C SER A 493 -6.59 58.06 37.01
N LYS A 494 -5.83 58.65 37.96
CA LYS A 494 -5.94 60.08 38.24
C LYS A 494 -5.18 60.90 37.21
N ASN A 495 -5.85 61.82 36.56
CA ASN A 495 -5.23 62.80 35.69
C ASN A 495 -4.45 63.82 36.48
N PRO A 496 -3.46 64.54 35.89
CA PRO A 496 -2.76 65.66 36.53
C PRO A 496 -3.69 66.73 37.09
N ASP A 497 -4.90 66.83 36.52
CA ASP A 497 -5.96 67.79 36.92
C ASP A 497 -6.85 67.30 38.08
N GLY A 498 -6.56 66.15 38.65
CA GLY A 498 -7.34 65.61 39.79
C GLY A 498 -8.64 64.91 39.41
N SER A 499 -9.00 64.82 38.14
CA SER A 499 -10.21 64.15 37.67
C SER A 499 -9.99 62.67 37.40
N PHE A 500 -10.98 61.81 37.72
CA PHE A 500 -10.95 60.37 37.38
C PHE A 500 -11.43 60.13 35.95
N GLN A 501 -10.65 59.45 35.19
CA GLN A 501 -11.02 59.10 33.80
C GLN A 501 -11.93 57.88 33.69
N ASN A 502 -12.00 57.02 34.68
CA ASN A 502 -12.64 55.72 34.59
C ASN A 502 -13.23 55.28 35.94
N PRO A 503 -14.26 54.42 35.97
CA PRO A 503 -14.77 53.85 37.21
C PRO A 503 -13.67 53.05 37.93
N PRO A 504 -13.60 53.14 39.29
CA PRO A 504 -12.48 52.61 40.09
C PRO A 504 -12.35 51.09 40.09
N ILE A 505 -13.41 50.40 39.72
CA ILE A 505 -13.40 48.92 39.61
C ILE A 505 -13.97 48.54 38.27
N ARG A 506 -13.23 47.72 37.53
CA ARG A 506 -13.67 47.15 36.25
C ARG A 506 -13.44 45.65 36.22
N PRO A 507 -14.39 44.87 35.70
CA PRO A 507 -14.11 43.48 35.43
C PRO A 507 -13.08 43.37 34.33
N LEU A 508 -12.10 42.52 34.53
CA LEU A 508 -11.17 42.10 33.49
C LEU A 508 -11.83 40.92 32.79
N GLU A 509 -12.29 41.13 31.55
CA GLU A 509 -12.80 39.99 30.75
C GLU A 509 -11.64 39.03 30.48
N ASN A 510 -11.66 37.90 31.14
CA ASN A 510 -10.66 36.86 30.99
C ASN A 510 -10.93 35.98 29.77
N GLY A 511 -9.87 35.34 29.26
CA GLY A 511 -9.80 34.60 28.02
C GLY A 511 -10.71 33.36 27.86
N ILE A 512 -11.71 33.17 28.75
CA ILE A 512 -12.69 32.07 28.69
C ILE A 512 -13.45 32.07 27.36
N ARG A 513 -13.74 33.25 26.81
CA ARG A 513 -14.40 33.40 25.51
C ARG A 513 -13.53 32.82 24.38
N ASN A 514 -12.23 33.11 24.40
CA ASN A 514 -11.29 32.61 23.43
C ASN A 514 -11.15 31.07 23.51
N ILE A 515 -11.26 30.50 24.71
CA ILE A 515 -11.22 29.04 24.91
C ILE A 515 -12.42 28.36 24.22
N ASN A 516 -13.62 28.90 24.38
CA ASN A 516 -14.84 28.37 23.74
C ASN A 516 -14.77 28.50 22.20
N GLU A 517 -14.21 29.60 21.70
CA GLU A 517 -13.99 29.78 20.26
C GLU A 517 -12.99 28.76 19.72
N LEU A 518 -11.87 28.52 20.44
CA LEU A 518 -10.88 27.50 20.06
C LEU A 518 -11.45 26.08 20.09
N ILE A 519 -12.29 25.74 21.09
CA ILE A 519 -13.01 24.46 21.14
C ILE A 519 -13.95 24.32 19.94
N THR A 520 -14.60 25.38 19.54
CA THR A 520 -15.48 25.38 18.37
C THR A 520 -14.68 25.13 17.08
N ILE A 521 -13.52 25.77 16.92
CA ILE A 521 -12.63 25.58 15.78
C ILE A 521 -12.07 24.14 15.78
N TYR A 522 -11.67 23.61 16.93
CA TYR A 522 -11.21 22.25 17.09
C TYR A 522 -12.29 21.23 16.64
N ASN A 523 -13.50 21.40 17.11
CA ASN A 523 -14.63 20.55 16.74
C ASN A 523 -14.98 20.68 15.24
N HIS A 524 -14.83 21.89 14.68
CA HIS A 524 -15.01 22.11 13.24
C HIS A 524 -13.96 21.36 12.44
N ALA A 525 -12.67 21.46 12.81
CA ALA A 525 -11.60 20.72 12.13
C ALA A 525 -11.81 19.18 12.21
N LEU A 526 -12.23 18.68 13.37
CA LEU A 526 -12.57 17.26 13.55
C LEU A 526 -13.75 16.84 12.66
N ARG A 527 -14.77 17.69 12.55
CA ARG A 527 -15.91 17.45 11.64
C ARG A 527 -15.46 17.43 10.18
N MET A 528 -14.59 18.36 9.77
CA MET A 528 -14.03 18.37 8.40
C MET A 528 -13.24 17.10 8.08
N ILE A 529 -12.49 16.56 9.05
CA ILE A 529 -11.82 15.26 8.89
C ILE A 529 -12.84 14.15 8.67
N ARG A 530 -13.93 14.11 9.45
CA ARG A 530 -15.01 13.14 9.28
C ARG A 530 -15.69 13.27 7.93
N ASP A 531 -16.04 14.48 7.52
CA ASP A 531 -16.68 14.75 6.23
C ASP A 531 -15.76 14.36 5.05
N ALA A 532 -14.48 14.66 5.13
CA ALA A 532 -13.49 14.32 4.11
C ALA A 532 -13.20 12.81 4.00
N THR A 533 -13.24 12.07 5.12
CA THR A 533 -13.03 10.62 5.14
C THR A 533 -14.31 9.81 4.93
N GLY A 534 -15.48 10.45 5.06
CA GLY A 534 -16.77 9.77 5.07
C GLY A 534 -17.04 8.91 6.32
N ILE A 535 -16.17 9.01 7.33
CA ILE A 535 -16.34 8.29 8.60
C ILE A 535 -17.24 9.10 9.51
N ASN A 536 -18.42 8.60 9.78
CA ASN A 536 -19.38 9.26 10.65
C ASN A 536 -19.19 8.89 12.13
N GLU A 537 -19.92 9.58 13.02
CA GLU A 537 -19.84 9.39 14.48
C GLU A 537 -20.20 7.97 14.93
N VAL A 538 -21.06 7.29 14.19
CA VAL A 538 -21.45 5.90 14.47
C VAL A 538 -20.28 4.94 14.22
N MET A 539 -19.52 5.16 13.14
CA MET A 539 -18.35 4.34 12.78
C MET A 539 -17.13 4.62 13.68
N ASP A 540 -17.00 5.85 14.14
CA ASP A 540 -15.87 6.29 14.98
C ASP A 540 -16.09 5.90 16.46
N GLY A 541 -17.27 5.37 16.84
CA GLY A 541 -17.56 4.92 18.21
C GLY A 541 -17.88 6.04 19.18
N THR A 542 -18.07 7.29 18.72
CA THR A 542 -18.62 8.37 19.55
C THR A 542 -20.12 8.17 19.70
N SER A 543 -20.62 8.26 20.94
CA SER A 543 -22.04 8.07 21.23
C SER A 543 -22.89 9.03 20.41
N PRO A 544 -23.76 8.53 19.52
CA PRO A 544 -24.75 9.38 18.90
C PRO A 544 -25.72 9.90 19.96
N LYS A 545 -26.25 11.12 19.78
CA LYS A 545 -27.29 11.66 20.63
C LYS A 545 -28.43 10.65 20.80
N GLY A 546 -28.91 10.43 22.03
CA GLY A 546 -29.80 9.34 22.40
C GLY A 546 -31.11 9.24 21.61
N ASP A 547 -31.50 10.29 20.89
CA ASP A 547 -32.77 10.41 20.16
C ASP A 547 -32.73 9.96 18.68
N GLN A 548 -31.62 9.37 18.20
CA GLN A 548 -31.55 8.93 16.81
C GLN A 548 -32.27 7.59 16.59
N LEU A 549 -33.23 7.59 15.64
CA LEU A 549 -33.94 6.41 15.19
C LEU A 549 -32.97 5.36 14.60
N VAL A 550 -33.25 4.08 14.85
CA VAL A 550 -32.43 2.95 14.36
C VAL A 550 -32.23 2.99 12.85
N GLY A 551 -33.25 3.37 12.08
CA GLY A 551 -33.17 3.50 10.63
C GLY A 551 -32.20 4.59 10.15
N VAL A 552 -32.09 5.71 10.87
CA VAL A 552 -31.11 6.77 10.56
C VAL A 552 -29.68 6.29 10.78
N ARG A 553 -29.44 5.50 11.84
CA ARG A 553 -28.13 4.89 12.11
C ARG A 553 -27.73 3.91 11.01
N GLN A 554 -28.67 3.09 10.53
CA GLN A 554 -28.41 2.17 9.41
C GLN A 554 -28.08 2.91 8.12
N GLN A 555 -28.80 4.00 7.81
CA GLN A 555 -28.49 4.84 6.65
C GLN A 555 -27.12 5.53 6.78
N GLN A 556 -26.75 6.00 7.96
CA GLN A 556 -25.44 6.58 8.21
C GLN A 556 -24.32 5.56 8.05
N LEU A 557 -24.50 4.32 8.52
CA LEU A 557 -23.54 3.23 8.29
C LEU A 557 -23.41 2.89 6.81
N ALA A 558 -24.54 2.81 6.08
CA ALA A 558 -24.54 2.56 4.65
C ALA A 558 -23.82 3.67 3.86
N ALA A 559 -24.10 4.94 4.20
CA ALA A 559 -23.42 6.08 3.57
C ALA A 559 -21.91 6.07 3.82
N GLY A 560 -21.47 5.80 5.06
CA GLY A 560 -20.06 5.66 5.38
C GLY A 560 -19.39 4.48 4.68
N ASN A 561 -20.12 3.36 4.50
CA ASN A 561 -19.62 2.21 3.72
C ASN A 561 -19.41 2.59 2.25
N ASN A 562 -20.31 3.35 1.66
CA ASN A 562 -20.18 3.81 0.28
C ASN A 562 -19.00 4.78 0.10
N ALA A 563 -18.77 5.66 1.07
CA ALA A 563 -17.63 6.58 1.03
C ALA A 563 -16.27 5.88 1.03
N LEU A 564 -16.17 4.70 1.67
CA LEU A 564 -14.97 3.87 1.70
C LEU A 564 -14.94 2.83 0.56
N GLY A 565 -15.90 2.86 -0.34
CA GLY A 565 -16.08 1.89 -1.41
C GLY A 565 -14.86 1.76 -2.31
N ASP A 566 -14.20 2.85 -2.66
CA ASP A 566 -13.03 2.85 -3.55
C ASP A 566 -11.85 2.09 -2.93
N ILE A 567 -11.61 2.28 -1.63
CA ILE A 567 -10.52 1.59 -0.90
C ILE A 567 -10.86 0.10 -0.77
N SER A 568 -12.10 -0.22 -0.41
CA SER A 568 -12.58 -1.60 -0.32
C SER A 568 -12.50 -2.32 -1.66
N ASN A 569 -12.93 -1.67 -2.75
CA ASN A 569 -12.83 -2.23 -4.10
C ASN A 569 -11.39 -2.46 -4.52
N ALA A 570 -10.47 -1.53 -4.22
CA ALA A 570 -9.05 -1.70 -4.50
C ALA A 570 -8.49 -2.93 -3.76
N ALA A 571 -8.84 -3.12 -2.49
CA ALA A 571 -8.45 -4.30 -1.72
C ALA A 571 -9.02 -5.60 -2.30
N ILE A 572 -10.29 -5.62 -2.70
CA ILE A 572 -10.95 -6.77 -3.35
C ILE A 572 -10.26 -7.10 -4.68
N VAL A 573 -9.98 -6.10 -5.52
CA VAL A 573 -9.31 -6.28 -6.81
C VAL A 573 -7.92 -6.85 -6.63
N LEU A 574 -7.16 -6.36 -5.64
CA LEU A 574 -5.84 -6.90 -5.31
C LEU A 574 -5.94 -8.38 -4.92
N TYR A 575 -6.81 -8.70 -3.96
CA TYR A 575 -7.01 -10.06 -3.48
C TYR A 575 -7.41 -11.02 -4.61
N ARG A 576 -8.37 -10.60 -5.45
CA ARG A 576 -8.82 -11.37 -6.61
C ARG A 576 -7.67 -11.65 -7.59
N ARG A 577 -6.84 -10.65 -7.90
CA ARG A 577 -5.69 -10.81 -8.81
C ARG A 577 -4.68 -11.81 -8.28
N ILE A 578 -4.39 -11.75 -7.00
CA ILE A 578 -3.47 -12.69 -6.36
C ILE A 578 -4.03 -14.12 -6.46
N CYS A 579 -5.31 -14.32 -6.15
CA CYS A 579 -5.96 -15.63 -6.30
C CYS A 579 -5.93 -16.14 -7.74
N GLU A 580 -6.26 -15.29 -8.74
CA GLU A 580 -6.16 -15.64 -10.16
C GLU A 580 -4.75 -16.06 -10.55
N ASP A 581 -3.76 -15.32 -10.11
CA ASP A 581 -2.38 -15.57 -10.44
C ASP A 581 -1.84 -16.85 -9.78
N VAL A 582 -2.27 -17.15 -8.55
CA VAL A 582 -1.96 -18.42 -7.87
C VAL A 582 -2.52 -19.60 -8.65
N VAL A 583 -3.80 -19.56 -9.05
CA VAL A 583 -4.42 -20.66 -9.83
C VAL A 583 -3.70 -20.86 -11.16
N LYS A 584 -3.43 -19.79 -11.90
CA LYS A 584 -2.70 -19.87 -13.17
C LYS A 584 -1.29 -20.42 -12.99
N CYS A 585 -0.62 -20.11 -11.89
CA CYS A 585 0.67 -20.70 -11.56
C CYS A 585 0.57 -22.19 -11.28
N LEU A 586 -0.47 -22.61 -10.55
CA LEU A 586 -0.74 -24.04 -10.29
C LEU A 586 -0.95 -24.82 -11.59
N GLN A 587 -1.72 -24.26 -12.53
CA GLN A 587 -1.99 -24.87 -13.84
C GLN A 587 -0.73 -25.04 -14.72
N ILE A 588 0.26 -24.16 -14.55
CA ILE A 588 1.49 -24.17 -15.37
C ILE A 588 2.61 -24.99 -14.71
N LEU A 589 2.44 -25.45 -13.47
CA LEU A 589 3.49 -26.20 -12.76
C LEU A 589 3.90 -27.46 -13.52
N PRO A 590 5.21 -27.68 -13.76
CA PRO A 590 5.67 -28.90 -14.40
C PRO A 590 5.36 -30.13 -13.55
N PRO A 591 4.70 -31.18 -14.12
CA PRO A 591 4.30 -32.37 -13.35
C PRO A 591 5.44 -33.13 -12.64
N LYS A 592 6.69 -32.90 -13.05
CA LYS A 592 7.88 -33.53 -12.48
C LYS A 592 8.55 -32.68 -11.39
N SER A 593 8.06 -31.47 -11.12
CA SER A 593 8.64 -30.59 -10.12
C SER A 593 8.33 -31.07 -8.69
N ILE A 594 9.21 -30.76 -7.75
CA ILE A 594 8.99 -31.03 -6.33
C ILE A 594 7.74 -30.28 -5.84
N LEU A 595 7.57 -29.08 -6.34
CA LEU A 595 6.44 -28.23 -6.02
C LEU A 595 5.09 -28.83 -6.46
N TYR A 596 5.02 -29.38 -7.68
CA TYR A 596 3.83 -30.09 -8.15
C TYR A 596 3.44 -31.25 -7.22
N LYS A 597 4.42 -32.04 -6.77
CA LYS A 597 4.17 -33.15 -5.85
C LYS A 597 3.68 -32.69 -4.47
N ALA A 598 4.16 -31.54 -3.99
CA ALA A 598 3.69 -30.98 -2.73
C ALA A 598 2.20 -30.58 -2.83
N TYR A 599 1.82 -29.93 -3.91
CA TYR A 599 0.40 -29.61 -4.18
C TYR A 599 -0.43 -30.87 -4.47
N GLU A 600 0.09 -31.84 -5.23
CA GLU A 600 -0.59 -33.11 -5.48
C GLU A 600 -0.91 -33.85 -4.17
N THR A 601 -0.02 -33.81 -3.20
CA THR A 601 -0.23 -34.45 -1.89
C THR A 601 -1.37 -33.77 -1.10
N ALA A 602 -1.50 -32.46 -1.22
CA ALA A 602 -2.50 -31.69 -0.46
C ALA A 602 -3.87 -31.64 -1.16
N ILE A 603 -3.89 -31.49 -2.48
CA ILE A 603 -5.10 -31.36 -3.30
C ILE A 603 -5.69 -32.75 -3.65
N GLY A 604 -4.84 -33.76 -3.73
CA GLY A 604 -5.18 -35.09 -4.22
C GLY A 604 -4.83 -35.24 -5.72
N ARG A 605 -4.38 -36.43 -6.07
CA ARG A 605 -3.88 -36.73 -7.41
C ARG A 605 -4.91 -36.52 -8.53
N GLU A 606 -6.14 -36.95 -8.28
CA GLU A 606 -7.23 -36.84 -9.26
C GLU A 606 -7.61 -35.38 -9.50
N ASN A 607 -7.80 -34.62 -8.41
CA ASN A 607 -8.15 -33.21 -8.47
C ASN A 607 -7.03 -32.35 -9.09
N MET A 608 -5.76 -32.66 -8.80
CA MET A 608 -4.63 -31.94 -9.39
C MET A 608 -4.45 -32.25 -10.88
N ALA A 609 -4.86 -33.42 -11.35
CA ALA A 609 -4.83 -33.77 -12.77
C ALA A 609 -5.91 -33.04 -13.59
N VAL A 610 -6.99 -32.63 -12.94
CA VAL A 610 -8.09 -31.87 -13.58
C VAL A 610 -7.81 -30.36 -13.60
N LEU A 611 -7.04 -29.87 -12.65
CA LEU A 611 -6.62 -28.48 -12.55
C LEU A 611 -5.60 -28.12 -13.65
#